data_67235ac4b199c1bb9145c1b53a96142e
#
_entry.id   67235ac4b199c1bb9145c1b53a96142e
#
_cell.length_a   1.000
_cell.length_b   1.000
_cell.length_c   1.000
_cell.angle_alpha   90.00
_cell.angle_beta   90.00
_cell.angle_gamma   90.00
#
_symmetry.space_group_name_H-M   'P 1'
#
loop_
_entity.id
_entity.type
_entity.pdbx_description
1 polymer ?
#
loop_
_entity_poly.entity_id
_entity_poly.type
_entity_poly.pdbx_seq_one_letter_code
_entity_poly.pdbx_strand_id
1 'polypeptide(L)'
;MSLEVKICGVTDANSVRAAVDSGADYIGFVFYPKSPRNISISDFKILTKYIPEKIAKVGLFVDPQNSLLEKVISAVKLDYIQLHGTESVERICSIKNFFETPVIKAIGVSMDKDFNKVKSIYDYVDKIIFDAKPSQKSLRPGGNALPFKWSLMSNYYGKKPWLLAGGLNINNLEEAVAESGCKAVDVSSGVEIRPGIKDPELIKNFVRFAKNISFEKLSDS
;
A
#
# COMPACT_ATOMS: atom_id res chain seq x y z
N MET A 1 -1.18 15.99 13.63
CA MET A 1 -1.21 14.54 13.27
C MET A 1 0.01 14.27 12.39
N SER A 2 0.69 13.10 12.55
CA SER A 2 1.79 12.71 11.65
C SER A 2 1.24 11.92 10.46
N LEU A 3 1.94 11.94 9.33
CA LEU A 3 1.64 11.16 8.13
C LEU A 3 1.72 9.66 8.44
N GLU A 4 0.70 8.87 8.10
CA GLU A 4 0.77 7.40 8.18
C GLU A 4 1.63 6.86 7.03
N VAL A 5 2.47 5.86 7.30
CA VAL A 5 3.41 5.29 6.33
C VAL A 5 3.25 3.78 6.23
N LYS A 6 3.05 3.30 5.00
CA LYS A 6 3.08 1.88 4.65
C LYS A 6 4.34 1.57 3.84
N ILE A 7 5.11 0.55 4.28
CA ILE A 7 6.21 -0.04 3.52
C ILE A 7 5.73 -1.33 2.88
N CYS A 8 5.63 -1.34 1.55
CA CYS A 8 5.01 -2.44 0.81
C CYS A 8 6.04 -3.34 0.10
N GLY A 9 5.81 -4.65 0.14
CA GLY A 9 6.63 -5.64 -0.55
C GLY A 9 7.96 -5.92 0.15
N VAL A 10 7.91 -6.07 1.47
CA VAL A 10 9.05 -6.46 2.30
C VAL A 10 9.25 -7.98 2.21
N THR A 11 10.50 -8.42 2.06
CA THR A 11 10.85 -9.83 1.85
C THR A 11 11.95 -10.35 2.80
N ASP A 12 12.53 -9.49 3.65
CA ASP A 12 13.61 -9.84 4.56
C ASP A 12 13.52 -9.17 5.93
N ALA A 13 14.23 -9.74 6.92
CA ALA A 13 14.18 -9.31 8.31
C ALA A 13 14.80 -7.91 8.55
N ASN A 14 15.83 -7.52 7.80
CA ASN A 14 16.47 -6.22 7.98
C ASN A 14 15.53 -5.09 7.54
N SER A 15 14.81 -5.31 6.43
CA SER A 15 13.79 -4.39 5.93
C SER A 15 12.60 -4.29 6.90
N VAL A 16 12.15 -5.41 7.50
CA VAL A 16 11.10 -5.40 8.54
C VAL A 16 11.56 -4.57 9.73
N ARG A 17 12.77 -4.84 10.28
CA ARG A 17 13.31 -4.10 11.43
C ARG A 17 13.45 -2.62 11.11
N ALA A 18 13.99 -2.28 9.94
CA ALA A 18 14.12 -0.88 9.52
C ALA A 18 12.76 -0.15 9.49
N ALA A 19 11.69 -0.79 8.99
CA ALA A 19 10.35 -0.23 8.98
C ALA A 19 9.79 -0.08 10.40
N VAL A 20 9.95 -1.11 11.25
CA VAL A 20 9.49 -1.10 12.66
C VAL A 20 10.19 -0.01 13.46
N ASP A 21 11.52 0.02 13.41
CA ASP A 21 12.37 0.93 14.22
C ASP A 21 12.20 2.40 13.82
N SER A 22 11.86 2.66 12.56
CA SER A 22 11.60 4.03 12.08
C SER A 22 10.15 4.48 12.27
N GLY A 23 9.25 3.60 12.71
CA GLY A 23 7.87 3.96 13.06
C GLY A 23 6.89 3.92 11.88
N ALA A 24 7.04 2.97 10.95
CA ALA A 24 6.02 2.68 9.96
C ALA A 24 4.71 2.21 10.62
N ASP A 25 3.56 2.56 10.02
CA ASP A 25 2.25 2.19 10.55
C ASP A 25 1.75 0.87 9.95
N TYR A 26 2.20 0.55 8.72
CA TYR A 26 1.82 -0.68 8.02
C TYR A 26 3.06 -1.32 7.38
N ILE A 27 3.09 -2.65 7.37
CA ILE A 27 4.05 -3.45 6.60
C ILE A 27 3.29 -4.38 5.67
N GLY A 28 3.56 -4.27 4.36
CA GLY A 28 2.92 -5.04 3.30
C GLY A 28 3.77 -6.19 2.79
N PHE A 29 3.16 -7.36 2.65
CA PHE A 29 3.73 -8.57 2.09
C PHE A 29 2.96 -8.95 0.82
N VAL A 30 3.67 -9.30 -0.24
CA VAL A 30 3.07 -9.56 -1.56
C VAL A 30 2.94 -11.06 -1.81
N PHE A 31 1.72 -11.52 -2.03
CA PHE A 31 1.39 -12.91 -2.40
C PHE A 31 0.93 -12.96 -3.86
N TYR A 32 1.86 -12.69 -4.77
CA TYR A 32 1.63 -12.70 -6.21
C TYR A 32 2.86 -13.22 -6.93
N PRO A 33 2.87 -14.45 -7.47
CA PRO A 33 4.07 -15.11 -8.02
C PRO A 33 4.79 -14.35 -9.13
N LYS A 34 4.08 -13.50 -9.89
CA LYS A 34 4.67 -12.66 -10.94
C LYS A 34 5.37 -11.40 -10.41
N SER A 35 5.28 -11.13 -9.11
CA SER A 35 5.94 -9.98 -8.47
C SER A 35 7.36 -10.36 -8.04
N PRO A 36 8.38 -9.50 -8.25
CA PRO A 36 9.71 -9.71 -7.67
C PRO A 36 9.71 -9.56 -6.14
N ARG A 37 8.59 -9.06 -5.57
CA ARG A 37 8.36 -8.89 -4.13
C ARG A 37 7.53 -10.04 -3.54
N ASN A 38 7.29 -11.11 -4.34
CA ASN A 38 6.53 -12.25 -3.86
C ASN A 38 7.26 -12.94 -2.71
N ILE A 39 6.53 -13.24 -1.63
CA ILE A 39 7.07 -13.92 -0.46
C ILE A 39 6.41 -15.29 -0.28
N SER A 40 7.16 -16.25 0.25
CA SER A 40 6.60 -17.53 0.68
C SER A 40 5.81 -17.39 1.99
N ILE A 41 4.84 -18.27 2.22
CA ILE A 41 4.07 -18.28 3.48
C ILE A 41 4.99 -18.61 4.67
N SER A 42 6.02 -19.44 4.47
CA SER A 42 7.01 -19.77 5.50
C SER A 42 7.83 -18.54 5.92
N ASP A 43 8.34 -17.76 4.96
CA ASP A 43 9.11 -16.56 5.24
C ASP A 43 8.21 -15.48 5.87
N PHE A 44 6.99 -15.30 5.35
CA PHE A 44 5.99 -14.41 5.95
C PHE A 44 5.76 -14.72 7.44
N LYS A 45 5.55 -16.00 7.78
CA LYS A 45 5.38 -16.44 9.17
C LYS A 45 6.59 -16.14 10.06
N ILE A 46 7.80 -16.20 9.50
CA ILE A 46 9.04 -15.85 10.23
C ILE A 46 9.13 -14.34 10.43
N LEU A 47 8.92 -13.57 9.37
CA LEU A 47 9.10 -12.12 9.38
C LEU A 47 8.08 -11.40 10.26
N THR A 48 6.85 -11.89 10.32
CA THR A 48 5.81 -11.29 11.16
C THR A 48 6.09 -11.34 12.67
N LYS A 49 6.99 -12.23 13.11
CA LYS A 49 7.42 -12.28 14.51
C LYS A 49 8.20 -11.03 14.96
N TYR A 50 8.76 -10.29 14.02
CA TYR A 50 9.48 -9.02 14.28
C TYR A 50 8.56 -7.80 14.24
N ILE A 51 7.26 -7.96 13.97
CA ILE A 51 6.31 -6.85 13.82
C ILE A 51 5.47 -6.76 15.10
N PRO A 52 5.59 -5.67 15.88
CA PRO A 52 4.77 -5.45 17.06
C PRO A 52 3.29 -5.22 16.68
N GLU A 53 2.36 -5.50 17.60
CA GLU A 53 0.90 -5.42 17.39
C GLU A 53 0.43 -4.05 16.91
N LYS A 54 1.12 -2.98 17.30
CA LYS A 54 0.79 -1.61 16.89
C LYS A 54 1.01 -1.31 15.41
N ILE A 55 1.72 -2.17 14.67
CA ILE A 55 1.98 -2.02 13.24
C ILE A 55 1.13 -3.02 12.46
N ALA A 56 0.31 -2.51 11.55
CA ALA A 56 -0.61 -3.33 10.79
C ALA A 56 0.10 -4.19 9.73
N LYS A 57 -0.21 -5.49 9.72
CA LYS A 57 0.24 -6.48 8.75
C LYS A 57 -0.73 -6.54 7.57
N VAL A 58 -0.25 -6.20 6.38
CA VAL A 58 -1.06 -6.14 5.16
C VAL A 58 -0.63 -7.24 4.19
N GLY A 59 -1.53 -8.15 3.84
CA GLY A 59 -1.30 -9.11 2.76
C GLY A 59 -1.82 -8.54 1.43
N LEU A 60 -0.93 -8.36 0.46
CA LEU A 60 -1.28 -7.89 -0.89
C LEU A 60 -1.46 -9.06 -1.85
N PHE A 61 -2.59 -9.05 -2.53
CA PHE A 61 -3.00 -10.08 -3.49
C PHE A 61 -3.46 -9.44 -4.81
N VAL A 62 -3.33 -10.20 -5.90
CA VAL A 62 -3.81 -9.82 -7.23
C VAL A 62 -4.71 -10.93 -7.74
N ASP A 63 -6.01 -10.65 -7.88
CA ASP A 63 -7.05 -11.58 -8.31
C ASP A 63 -6.98 -12.96 -7.61
N PRO A 64 -6.90 -13.01 -6.26
CA PRO A 64 -6.61 -14.23 -5.52
C PRO A 64 -7.77 -15.22 -5.54
N GLN A 65 -7.43 -16.52 -5.49
CA GLN A 65 -8.36 -17.59 -5.16
C GLN A 65 -8.51 -17.72 -3.63
N ASN A 66 -9.67 -18.23 -3.15
CA ASN A 66 -9.90 -18.43 -1.71
C ASN A 66 -8.81 -19.31 -1.08
N SER A 67 -8.39 -20.37 -1.77
CA SER A 67 -7.36 -21.28 -1.28
C SER A 67 -6.03 -20.61 -0.95
N LEU A 68 -5.64 -19.55 -1.66
CA LEU A 68 -4.46 -18.75 -1.34
C LEU A 68 -4.70 -17.88 -0.11
N LEU A 69 -5.84 -17.18 -0.06
CA LEU A 69 -6.22 -16.34 1.09
C LEU A 69 -6.29 -17.18 2.37
N GLU A 70 -6.96 -18.33 2.34
CA GLU A 70 -7.06 -19.26 3.47
C GLU A 70 -5.68 -19.69 3.99
N LYS A 71 -4.79 -20.11 3.09
CA LYS A 71 -3.42 -20.52 3.46
C LYS A 71 -2.64 -19.41 4.14
N VAL A 72 -2.73 -18.18 3.62
CA VAL A 72 -1.99 -17.04 4.18
C VAL A 72 -2.58 -16.61 5.52
N ILE A 73 -3.91 -16.45 5.61
CA ILE A 73 -4.59 -15.97 6.82
C ILE A 73 -4.51 -17.00 7.96
N SER A 74 -4.58 -18.31 7.63
CA SER A 74 -4.38 -19.38 8.62
C SER A 74 -2.95 -19.45 9.14
N ALA A 75 -1.96 -19.01 8.36
CA ALA A 75 -0.57 -19.00 8.79
C ALA A 75 -0.25 -17.87 9.78
N VAL A 76 -0.80 -16.66 9.53
CA VAL A 76 -0.65 -15.47 10.36
C VAL A 76 -1.88 -14.57 10.18
N LYS A 77 -2.43 -14.07 11.28
CA LYS A 77 -3.51 -13.08 11.25
C LYS A 77 -3.04 -11.81 10.51
N LEU A 78 -3.75 -11.45 9.45
CA LEU A 78 -3.62 -10.17 8.78
C LEU A 78 -4.53 -9.12 9.42
N ASP A 79 -4.07 -7.88 9.47
CA ASP A 79 -4.89 -6.73 9.86
C ASP A 79 -5.66 -6.17 8.65
N TYR A 80 -5.12 -6.37 7.42
CA TYR A 80 -5.78 -6.01 6.17
C TYR A 80 -5.45 -7.00 5.05
N ILE A 81 -6.44 -7.28 4.20
CA ILE A 81 -6.29 -7.87 2.88
C ILE A 81 -6.26 -6.73 1.87
N GLN A 82 -5.13 -6.55 1.16
CA GLN A 82 -5.04 -5.58 0.07
C GLN A 82 -5.29 -6.27 -1.28
N LEU A 83 -6.31 -5.83 -1.99
CA LEU A 83 -6.67 -6.30 -3.33
C LEU A 83 -6.14 -5.33 -4.37
N HIS A 84 -5.20 -5.78 -5.20
CA HIS A 84 -4.47 -4.94 -6.16
C HIS A 84 -4.66 -5.39 -7.62
N GLY A 85 -5.63 -6.23 -7.86
CA GLY A 85 -6.01 -6.72 -9.19
C GLY A 85 -7.24 -6.03 -9.76
N THR A 86 -7.97 -6.79 -10.57
CA THR A 86 -9.20 -6.36 -11.26
C THR A 86 -10.46 -6.95 -10.61
N GLU A 87 -10.37 -7.26 -9.30
CA GLU A 87 -11.45 -7.92 -8.56
C GLU A 87 -12.78 -7.17 -8.72
N SER A 88 -13.84 -7.90 -9.06
CA SER A 88 -15.21 -7.35 -9.17
C SER A 88 -15.76 -6.98 -7.79
N VAL A 89 -16.82 -6.18 -7.77
CA VAL A 89 -17.52 -5.78 -6.54
C VAL A 89 -17.99 -7.02 -5.75
N GLU A 90 -18.56 -8.00 -6.46
CA GLU A 90 -19.05 -9.26 -5.87
C GLU A 90 -17.87 -10.05 -5.27
N ARG A 91 -16.72 -10.04 -5.94
CA ARG A 91 -15.52 -10.73 -5.42
C ARG A 91 -15.00 -10.05 -4.16
N ILE A 92 -14.93 -8.72 -4.13
CA ILE A 92 -14.51 -7.94 -2.95
C ILE A 92 -15.45 -8.23 -1.78
N CYS A 93 -16.75 -8.17 -2.01
CA CYS A 93 -17.79 -8.48 -1.02
C CYS A 93 -17.64 -9.91 -0.49
N SER A 94 -17.49 -10.89 -1.38
CA SER A 94 -17.27 -12.30 -1.00
C SER A 94 -16.03 -12.48 -0.12
N ILE A 95 -14.91 -11.85 -0.46
CA ILE A 95 -13.67 -11.92 0.33
C ILE A 95 -13.89 -11.30 1.72
N LYS A 96 -14.45 -10.09 1.77
CA LYS A 96 -14.69 -9.39 3.04
C LYS A 96 -15.57 -10.18 3.99
N ASN A 97 -16.67 -10.73 3.48
CA ASN A 97 -17.65 -11.48 4.29
C ASN A 97 -17.10 -12.83 4.73
N PHE A 98 -16.35 -13.52 3.86
CA PHE A 98 -15.85 -14.87 4.17
C PHE A 98 -14.67 -14.85 5.16
N PHE A 99 -13.76 -13.89 5.01
CA PHE A 99 -12.54 -13.83 5.84
C PHE A 99 -12.67 -12.91 7.05
N GLU A 100 -13.73 -12.12 7.14
CA GLU A 100 -13.97 -11.15 8.24
C GLU A 100 -12.76 -10.25 8.53
N THR A 101 -11.92 -10.04 7.50
CA THR A 101 -10.70 -9.23 7.57
C THR A 101 -10.91 -7.94 6.80
N PRO A 102 -10.54 -6.77 7.37
CA PRO A 102 -10.64 -5.48 6.69
C PRO A 102 -9.96 -5.49 5.32
N VAL A 103 -10.60 -4.85 4.34
CA VAL A 103 -10.16 -4.83 2.95
C VAL A 103 -9.65 -3.45 2.55
N ILE A 104 -8.45 -3.41 1.96
CA ILE A 104 -7.90 -2.28 1.24
C ILE A 104 -8.01 -2.57 -0.26
N LYS A 105 -8.61 -1.67 -1.04
CA LYS A 105 -8.63 -1.82 -2.51
C LYS A 105 -7.70 -0.81 -3.15
N ALA A 106 -6.77 -1.29 -3.96
CA ALA A 106 -5.94 -0.43 -4.80
C ALA A 106 -6.69 -0.06 -6.08
N ILE A 107 -6.65 1.23 -6.42
CA ILE A 107 -7.27 1.82 -7.62
C ILE A 107 -6.21 2.61 -8.36
N GLY A 108 -5.98 2.24 -9.62
CA GLY A 108 -5.10 2.99 -10.51
C GLY A 108 -5.78 4.28 -10.97
N VAL A 109 -5.11 5.42 -10.75
CA VAL A 109 -5.58 6.75 -11.12
C VAL A 109 -4.70 7.35 -12.21
N SER A 110 -5.32 7.92 -13.23
CA SER A 110 -4.68 8.72 -14.27
C SER A 110 -5.54 9.92 -14.69
N MET A 111 -6.84 9.88 -14.36
CA MET A 111 -7.83 10.92 -14.68
C MET A 111 -9.04 10.84 -13.74
N ASP A 112 -9.81 11.90 -13.66
CA ASP A 112 -10.96 12.05 -12.73
C ASP A 112 -11.99 10.91 -12.82
N LYS A 113 -12.27 10.42 -14.02
CA LYS A 113 -13.22 9.31 -14.19
C LYS A 113 -12.81 8.02 -13.45
N ASP A 114 -11.54 7.85 -13.11
CA ASP A 114 -11.07 6.68 -12.38
C ASP A 114 -11.65 6.63 -10.96
N PHE A 115 -12.03 7.79 -10.37
CA PHE A 115 -12.71 7.85 -9.07
C PHE A 115 -14.14 7.28 -9.09
N ASN A 116 -14.76 7.11 -10.26
CA ASN A 116 -16.06 6.45 -10.34
C ASN A 116 -16.02 4.99 -9.87
N LYS A 117 -14.85 4.34 -9.98
CA LYS A 117 -14.64 2.98 -9.46
C LYS A 117 -14.80 2.92 -7.93
N VAL A 118 -14.46 4.01 -7.23
CA VAL A 118 -14.61 4.08 -5.78
C VAL A 118 -16.08 3.95 -5.39
N LYS A 119 -16.99 4.60 -6.12
CA LYS A 119 -18.42 4.60 -5.82
C LYS A 119 -19.00 3.18 -5.77
N SER A 120 -18.60 2.33 -6.71
CA SER A 120 -19.14 0.95 -6.80
C SER A 120 -18.64 0.01 -5.70
N ILE A 121 -17.48 0.31 -5.10
CA ILE A 121 -16.86 -0.53 -4.06
C ILE A 121 -16.94 0.08 -2.67
N TYR A 122 -17.48 1.31 -2.54
CA TYR A 122 -17.36 2.14 -1.34
C TYR A 122 -17.76 1.42 -0.06
N ASP A 123 -18.88 0.70 -0.06
CA ASP A 123 -19.41 0.02 1.12
C ASP A 123 -18.69 -1.30 1.44
N TYR A 124 -17.92 -1.82 0.50
CA TYR A 124 -17.30 -3.13 0.60
C TYR A 124 -15.80 -3.07 0.98
N VAL A 125 -15.22 -1.88 1.08
CA VAL A 125 -13.80 -1.69 1.45
C VAL A 125 -13.67 -0.82 2.70
N ASP A 126 -12.59 -0.99 3.43
CA ASP A 126 -12.32 -0.22 4.65
C ASP A 126 -11.34 0.94 4.38
N LYS A 127 -10.40 0.72 3.45
CA LYS A 127 -9.47 1.74 2.97
C LYS A 127 -9.27 1.64 1.46
N ILE A 128 -8.74 2.70 0.85
CA ILE A 128 -8.40 2.76 -0.56
C ILE A 128 -6.91 3.09 -0.69
N ILE A 129 -6.23 2.48 -1.64
CA ILE A 129 -4.92 2.94 -2.11
C ILE A 129 -5.12 3.53 -3.50
N PHE A 130 -4.76 4.80 -3.68
CA PHE A 130 -4.67 5.41 -5.01
C PHE A 130 -3.25 5.26 -5.52
N ASP A 131 -3.08 4.45 -6.56
CA ASP A 131 -1.80 4.15 -7.18
C ASP A 131 -1.73 4.75 -8.60
N ALA A 132 -0.53 4.97 -9.10
CA ALA A 132 -0.35 5.35 -10.49
C ALA A 132 -0.87 4.23 -11.41
N LYS A 133 -1.66 4.61 -12.40
CA LYS A 133 -2.15 3.64 -13.39
C LYS A 133 -0.96 3.05 -14.15
N PRO A 134 -0.82 1.72 -14.22
CA PRO A 134 0.27 1.11 -14.97
C PRO A 134 0.22 1.55 -16.44
N SER A 135 1.38 1.78 -17.04
CA SER A 135 1.43 2.02 -18.49
C SER A 135 0.93 0.78 -19.26
N GLN A 136 0.41 0.96 -20.47
CA GLN A 136 -0.08 -0.15 -21.32
C GLN A 136 0.98 -1.26 -21.54
N LYS A 137 2.27 -0.95 -21.36
CA LYS A 137 3.40 -1.90 -21.48
C LYS A 137 3.78 -2.56 -20.15
N SER A 138 3.13 -2.22 -19.05
CA SER A 138 3.44 -2.76 -17.74
C SER A 138 2.89 -4.17 -17.56
N LEU A 139 3.77 -5.11 -17.19
CA LEU A 139 3.40 -6.50 -16.90
C LEU A 139 2.79 -6.68 -15.48
N ARG A 140 2.71 -5.60 -14.68
CA ARG A 140 2.28 -5.63 -13.27
C ARG A 140 1.32 -4.49 -12.97
N PRO A 141 0.32 -4.71 -12.08
CA PRO A 141 -0.67 -3.70 -11.74
C PRO A 141 -0.11 -2.51 -10.93
N GLY A 142 1.03 -2.66 -10.24
CA GLY A 142 1.64 -1.58 -9.43
C GLY A 142 3.16 -1.69 -9.35
N GLY A 143 3.80 -0.74 -8.65
CA GLY A 143 5.24 -0.72 -8.44
C GLY A 143 6.07 -0.36 -9.67
N ASN A 144 5.52 0.44 -10.58
CA ASN A 144 6.12 0.83 -11.86
C ASN A 144 6.95 2.13 -11.78
N ALA A 145 7.08 2.71 -10.60
CA ALA A 145 7.89 3.90 -10.27
C ALA A 145 7.52 5.21 -11.02
N LEU A 146 6.41 5.25 -11.74
CA LEU A 146 5.95 6.46 -12.43
C LEU A 146 4.83 7.12 -11.62
N PRO A 147 4.99 8.38 -11.18
CA PRO A 147 3.92 9.10 -10.49
C PRO A 147 2.80 9.49 -11.48
N PHE A 148 1.59 9.63 -10.95
CA PHE A 148 0.50 10.33 -11.63
C PHE A 148 0.43 11.77 -11.14
N LYS A 149 -0.40 12.60 -11.75
CA LYS A 149 -0.58 13.99 -11.33
C LYS A 149 -1.34 14.02 -10.00
N TRP A 150 -0.65 14.30 -8.89
CA TRP A 150 -1.20 14.22 -7.52
C TRP A 150 -2.32 15.23 -7.25
N SER A 151 -2.29 16.37 -7.95
CA SER A 151 -3.38 17.36 -7.87
C SER A 151 -4.75 16.82 -8.31
N LEU A 152 -4.81 15.68 -9.02
CA LEU A 152 -6.08 14.98 -9.28
C LEU A 152 -6.79 14.55 -8.00
N MET A 153 -6.04 14.35 -6.90
CA MET A 153 -6.63 13.93 -5.62
C MET A 153 -7.54 14.99 -4.99
N SER A 154 -7.39 16.28 -5.37
CA SER A 154 -8.30 17.35 -4.97
C SER A 154 -9.74 17.12 -5.45
N ASN A 155 -9.93 16.29 -6.48
CA ASN A 155 -11.24 15.89 -7.03
C ASN A 155 -11.83 14.65 -6.35
N TYR A 156 -11.14 14.08 -5.34
CA TYR A 156 -11.67 12.99 -4.54
C TYR A 156 -12.38 13.49 -3.29
N TYR A 157 -13.71 13.46 -3.30
CA TYR A 157 -14.57 13.93 -2.19
C TYR A 157 -15.05 12.82 -1.25
N GLY A 158 -14.51 11.61 -1.38
CA GLY A 158 -14.90 10.48 -0.52
C GLY A 158 -14.37 10.62 0.91
N LYS A 159 -15.17 10.14 1.89
CA LYS A 159 -14.79 10.13 3.32
C LYS A 159 -14.03 8.87 3.75
N LYS A 160 -13.87 7.89 2.86
CA LYS A 160 -13.16 6.64 3.15
C LYS A 160 -11.66 6.94 3.37
N PRO A 161 -11.03 6.41 4.43
CA PRO A 161 -9.59 6.53 4.61
C PRO A 161 -8.82 6.02 3.39
N TRP A 162 -7.78 6.73 2.99
CA TRP A 162 -7.00 6.35 1.81
C TRP A 162 -5.51 6.63 1.96
N LEU A 163 -4.71 5.91 1.18
CA LEU A 163 -3.26 6.06 1.09
C LEU A 163 -2.91 6.49 -0.34
N LEU A 164 -1.94 7.39 -0.46
CA LEU A 164 -1.33 7.74 -1.73
C LEU A 164 -0.20 6.76 -2.05
N ALA A 165 -0.19 6.25 -3.27
CA ALA A 165 0.87 5.39 -3.80
C ALA A 165 1.30 5.87 -5.20
N GLY A 166 2.16 5.10 -5.88
CA GLY A 166 2.58 5.37 -7.25
C GLY A 166 3.84 6.22 -7.37
N GLY A 167 4.99 5.57 -7.37
CA GLY A 167 6.28 6.19 -7.63
C GLY A 167 6.82 7.09 -6.53
N LEU A 168 6.25 7.03 -5.32
CA LEU A 168 6.74 7.81 -4.18
C LEU A 168 8.16 7.42 -3.80
N ASN A 169 8.95 8.42 -3.45
CA ASN A 169 10.31 8.33 -2.91
C ASN A 169 10.61 9.57 -2.08
N ILE A 170 11.76 9.61 -1.42
CA ILE A 170 12.11 10.70 -0.51
C ILE A 170 12.17 12.08 -1.21
N ASN A 171 12.50 12.13 -2.50
CA ASN A 171 12.69 13.38 -3.22
C ASN A 171 11.36 14.02 -3.69
N ASN A 172 10.28 13.24 -3.76
CA ASN A 172 8.99 13.73 -4.25
C ASN A 172 7.86 13.66 -3.22
N LEU A 173 8.16 13.14 -2.01
CA LEU A 173 7.15 12.88 -0.99
C LEU A 173 6.46 14.15 -0.47
N GLU A 174 7.23 15.21 -0.21
CA GLU A 174 6.67 16.47 0.31
C GLU A 174 5.73 17.12 -0.70
N GLU A 175 6.12 17.20 -1.97
CA GLU A 175 5.28 17.68 -3.06
C GLU A 175 4.02 16.82 -3.23
N ALA A 176 4.19 15.48 -3.19
CA ALA A 176 3.06 14.55 -3.30
C ALA A 176 2.03 14.74 -2.18
N VAL A 177 2.48 14.96 -0.95
CA VAL A 177 1.62 15.23 0.21
C VAL A 177 0.93 16.59 0.09
N ALA A 178 1.67 17.63 -0.32
CA ALA A 178 1.13 18.99 -0.50
C ALA A 178 0.05 19.02 -1.57
N GLU A 179 0.33 18.46 -2.76
CA GLU A 179 -0.63 18.48 -3.87
C GLU A 179 -1.86 17.59 -3.64
N SER A 180 -1.68 16.43 -3.03
CA SER A 180 -2.78 15.46 -2.85
C SER A 180 -3.59 15.68 -1.57
N GLY A 181 -3.03 16.34 -0.55
CA GLY A 181 -3.62 16.46 0.77
C GLY A 181 -3.73 15.13 1.53
N CYS A 182 -2.98 14.10 1.12
CA CYS A 182 -3.05 12.77 1.73
C CYS A 182 -2.60 12.79 3.21
N LYS A 183 -3.18 11.89 4.00
CA LYS A 183 -2.80 11.67 5.40
C LYS A 183 -2.07 10.35 5.62
N ALA A 184 -1.95 9.55 4.55
CA ALA A 184 -1.27 8.27 4.55
C ALA A 184 -0.62 8.01 3.19
N VAL A 185 0.56 7.37 3.18
CA VAL A 185 1.32 7.03 1.97
C VAL A 185 1.72 5.56 1.94
N ASP A 186 1.83 5.00 0.74
CA ASP A 186 2.30 3.64 0.49
C ASP A 186 3.50 3.67 -0.45
N VAL A 187 4.66 3.23 0.02
CA VAL A 187 5.88 3.20 -0.76
C VAL A 187 6.36 1.76 -0.97
N SER A 188 6.80 1.47 -2.18
CA SER A 188 7.42 0.18 -2.51
C SER A 188 8.77 0.36 -3.22
N SER A 189 8.77 0.66 -4.52
CA SER A 189 10.01 0.78 -5.31
C SER A 189 10.91 1.94 -4.90
N GLY A 190 10.35 3.01 -4.33
CA GLY A 190 11.12 4.18 -3.89
C GLY A 190 12.07 3.95 -2.70
N VAL A 191 12.00 2.77 -2.09
CA VAL A 191 12.91 2.32 -1.01
C VAL A 191 13.61 1.00 -1.38
N GLU A 192 13.85 0.78 -2.67
CA GLU A 192 14.54 -0.40 -3.22
C GLU A 192 15.87 -0.03 -3.89
N ILE A 193 16.86 -0.90 -3.74
CA ILE A 193 18.12 -0.84 -4.51
C ILE A 193 17.88 -1.36 -5.94
N ARG A 194 17.07 -2.41 -6.06
CA ARG A 194 16.60 -3.01 -7.31
C ARG A 194 15.25 -3.70 -7.09
N PRO A 195 14.50 -3.98 -8.14
CA PRO A 195 13.16 -4.57 -8.00
C PRO A 195 13.13 -5.79 -7.07
N GLY A 196 12.36 -5.69 -5.98
CA GLY A 196 12.19 -6.73 -4.97
C GLY A 196 13.22 -6.73 -3.83
N ILE A 197 14.27 -5.89 -3.88
CA ILE A 197 15.28 -5.79 -2.84
C ILE A 197 15.21 -4.42 -2.18
N LYS A 198 14.69 -4.37 -0.97
CA LYS A 198 14.62 -3.14 -0.17
C LYS A 198 15.99 -2.74 0.36
N ASP A 199 16.16 -1.44 0.56
CA ASP A 199 17.30 -0.87 1.29
C ASP A 199 16.82 -0.42 2.69
N PRO A 200 17.35 -1.00 3.78
CA PRO A 200 16.99 -0.61 5.14
C PRO A 200 17.23 0.88 5.42
N GLU A 201 18.28 1.49 4.86
CA GLU A 201 18.56 2.92 5.07
C GLU A 201 17.59 3.81 4.28
N LEU A 202 17.21 3.43 3.04
CA LEU A 202 16.17 4.15 2.31
C LEU A 202 14.82 4.05 3.03
N ILE A 203 14.48 2.89 3.63
CA ILE A 203 13.27 2.74 4.45
C ILE A 203 13.30 3.71 5.63
N LYS A 204 14.37 3.70 6.44
CA LYS A 204 14.52 4.56 7.61
C LYS A 204 14.40 6.04 7.25
N ASN A 205 15.13 6.45 6.20
CA ASN A 205 15.13 7.83 5.74
C ASN A 205 13.76 8.27 5.25
N PHE A 206 13.08 7.44 4.46
CA PHE A 206 11.72 7.72 3.97
C PHE A 206 10.72 7.86 5.11
N VAL A 207 10.68 6.90 6.05
CA VAL A 207 9.74 6.92 7.17
C VAL A 207 9.98 8.13 8.07
N ARG A 208 11.24 8.39 8.46
CA ARG A 208 11.58 9.55 9.28
C ARG A 208 11.22 10.87 8.61
N PHE A 209 11.52 11.02 7.32
CA PHE A 209 11.14 12.20 6.55
C PHE A 209 9.62 12.37 6.53
N ALA A 210 8.87 11.32 6.22
CA ALA A 210 7.41 11.32 6.21
C ALA A 210 6.81 11.73 7.56
N LYS A 211 7.34 11.19 8.66
CA LYS A 211 6.87 11.51 10.02
C LYS A 211 7.12 12.96 10.45
N ASN A 212 8.08 13.63 9.80
CA ASN A 212 8.44 15.03 10.07
C ASN A 212 7.71 16.03 9.16
N ILE A 213 6.93 15.58 8.17
CA ILE A 213 6.11 16.48 7.34
C ILE A 213 5.05 17.14 8.21
N SER A 214 5.09 18.48 8.27
CA SER A 214 4.13 19.31 9.02
C SER A 214 2.97 19.73 8.13
N PHE A 215 1.77 19.31 8.47
CA PHE A 215 0.55 19.71 7.74
C PHE A 215 0.20 21.20 7.92
N GLU A 216 0.68 21.86 8.98
CA GLU A 216 0.43 23.29 9.22
C GLU A 216 1.14 24.17 8.19
N LYS A 217 2.34 23.78 7.76
CA LYS A 217 3.10 24.51 6.72
C LYS A 217 2.54 24.34 5.31
N LEU A 218 1.75 23.28 5.06
CA LEU A 218 1.18 22.98 3.75
C LEU A 218 -0.15 23.70 3.49
N SER A 219 -0.78 24.30 4.55
CA SER A 219 -2.02 25.07 4.43
C SER A 219 -1.78 26.56 4.07
N ASP A 220 -0.55 27.05 4.16
CA ASP A 220 -0.19 28.45 3.98
C ASP A 220 0.52 28.71 2.62
N SER A 221 0.62 27.72 1.77
CA SER A 221 1.19 27.80 0.41
C SER A 221 0.14 27.57 -0.66
#